data_2936011f2a68b9fad27fd32de68f6932
#
_entry.id   2936011f2a68b9fad27fd32de68f6932
#
_cell.length_a   1.000
_cell.length_b   1.000
_cell.length_c   1.000
_cell.angle_alpha   90.00
_cell.angle_beta   90.00
_cell.angle_gamma   90.00
#
_symmetry.space_group_name_H-M   'P 1'
#
loop_
_entity.id
_entity.type
_entity.pdbx_description
1 polymer ?
#
loop_
_entity_poly.entity_id
_entity_poly.type
_entity_poly.pdbx_seq_one_letter_code
_entity_poly.pdbx_strand_id
1 'polypeptide(L)'
;MKNYKKYSGEELINLDEKGNAIEKDKEEKKNKFNFKYKIIIPIIFFILIIVCYYISFHYKKNIKNVFDETTIKNLKLKNRVFLGPITHNIEKIEKIVKNNISLVVTDGAFVGDFSISNLQPEKPFRIDDDKYIKEIKELADVVHKYNSYILLDLFHPGLMTADKPIYSPSADKSFFNKNLKSKAMTKEDILRMEDYFVQAAKRAKKAGYDGIEIHGAHLTLVSSFSSIKYNRRTDEYGGNDENRSKFIVEIVKKIKQAVGDDMIISAKIDSVDEEYGFTENGFLTLGKALEKSGVDLIEVSGANPVRKDKGPYFFNDTKKLADILNIPIVCIGGIKSYEQADYILKNSNIEYVSLSRELLKDPDIIKKWYLNK
;
A
#
# COMPACT_ATOMS: atom_id res chain seq x y z
N MET A 1 21.13 -70.55 -36.96
CA MET A 1 21.43 -71.55 -35.93
C MET A 1 21.90 -70.90 -34.69
N LYS A 2 21.24 -71.16 -33.56
CA LYS A 2 21.65 -70.56 -32.26
C LYS A 2 22.85 -71.30 -31.75
N ASN A 3 24.01 -70.69 -31.62
CA ASN A 3 25.23 -71.30 -31.09
C ASN A 3 25.12 -71.37 -29.56
N TYR A 4 25.06 -72.63 -29.05
CA TYR A 4 25.17 -72.94 -27.63
C TYR A 4 26.50 -73.66 -27.37
N LYS A 5 27.27 -73.24 -26.39
CA LYS A 5 28.46 -73.93 -25.90
C LYS A 5 28.18 -74.48 -24.52
N LYS A 6 28.35 -75.77 -24.34
CA LYS A 6 28.16 -76.46 -23.06
C LYS A 6 29.48 -76.38 -22.25
N TYR A 7 29.41 -75.73 -21.12
CA TYR A 7 30.47 -75.79 -20.11
C TYR A 7 30.04 -76.76 -19.01
N SER A 8 30.96 -77.45 -18.46
CA SER A 8 30.79 -78.53 -17.48
C SER A 8 30.09 -77.95 -16.22
N GLY A 9 28.80 -78.30 -16.10
CA GLY A 9 27.96 -77.89 -14.96
C GLY A 9 26.71 -77.11 -15.42
N GLU A 10 25.78 -77.80 -15.97
CA GLU A 10 24.30 -77.64 -16.02
C GLU A 10 23.61 -76.28 -16.25
N GLU A 11 24.22 -75.29 -16.88
CA GLU A 11 23.44 -74.17 -17.40
C GLU A 11 23.80 -73.76 -18.83
N LEU A 12 22.80 -73.73 -19.71
CA LEU A 12 22.91 -73.26 -21.09
C LEU A 12 22.93 -71.72 -21.10
N ILE A 13 24.10 -71.13 -21.37
CA ILE A 13 24.27 -69.70 -21.49
C ILE A 13 24.03 -69.23 -22.93
N ASN A 14 23.07 -68.38 -23.19
CA ASN A 14 22.89 -67.73 -24.49
C ASN A 14 24.06 -66.77 -24.74
N LEU A 15 24.72 -66.90 -25.86
CA LEU A 15 25.83 -66.04 -26.29
C LEU A 15 25.35 -65.09 -27.40
N ASP A 16 25.87 -63.90 -27.42
CA ASP A 16 25.65 -62.90 -28.51
C ASP A 16 26.44 -63.35 -29.77
N GLU A 17 26.28 -62.61 -30.87
CA GLU A 17 26.96 -62.88 -32.15
C GLU A 17 28.51 -62.88 -32.06
N LYS A 18 29.06 -62.44 -30.93
CA LYS A 18 30.52 -62.43 -30.62
C LYS A 18 30.91 -63.41 -29.54
N GLY A 19 29.99 -64.32 -29.12
CA GLY A 19 30.27 -65.37 -28.16
C GLY A 19 30.24 -64.94 -26.66
N ASN A 20 29.61 -63.84 -26.29
CA ASN A 20 29.53 -63.38 -24.92
C ASN A 20 28.17 -63.71 -24.25
N ALA A 21 28.16 -63.94 -22.96
CA ALA A 21 26.99 -64.36 -22.21
C ALA A 21 25.96 -63.14 -22.04
N ILE A 22 24.81 -63.29 -22.70
CA ILE A 22 23.81 -62.25 -22.79
C ILE A 22 22.96 -62.14 -21.50
N GLU A 23 22.76 -63.21 -20.75
CA GLU A 23 21.79 -63.18 -19.60
C GLU A 23 22.31 -62.51 -18.33
N LYS A 24 23.59 -62.68 -17.99
CA LYS A 24 24.14 -62.05 -16.78
C LYS A 24 24.12 -60.50 -16.83
N ASP A 25 24.30 -59.93 -18.03
CA ASP A 25 24.39 -58.50 -18.20
C ASP A 25 22.96 -57.79 -18.08
N LYS A 26 21.90 -58.54 -18.47
CA LYS A 26 20.50 -58.02 -18.34
C LYS A 26 20.00 -58.08 -16.91
N GLU A 27 20.34 -59.10 -16.14
CA GLU A 27 19.92 -59.21 -14.73
C GLU A 27 20.69 -58.24 -13.84
N GLU A 28 21.97 -58.01 -14.09
CA GLU A 28 22.77 -57.03 -13.37
C GLU A 28 22.32 -55.60 -13.65
N LYS A 29 21.96 -55.26 -14.89
CA LYS A 29 21.39 -53.97 -15.26
C LYS A 29 19.99 -53.76 -14.64
N LYS A 30 19.16 -54.82 -14.63
CA LYS A 30 17.81 -54.78 -14.01
C LYS A 30 17.91 -54.63 -12.49
N ASN A 31 18.86 -55.28 -11.83
CA ASN A 31 19.09 -55.18 -10.40
C ASN A 31 19.67 -53.79 -10.01
N LYS A 32 20.64 -53.28 -10.78
CA LYS A 32 21.18 -51.91 -10.58
C LYS A 32 20.13 -50.86 -10.83
N PHE A 33 19.25 -51.05 -11.81
CA PHE A 33 18.11 -50.13 -12.10
C PHE A 33 17.11 -50.17 -10.95
N ASN A 34 16.68 -51.32 -10.49
CA ASN A 34 15.75 -51.46 -9.35
C ASN A 34 16.33 -50.92 -8.04
N PHE A 35 17.64 -51.09 -7.80
CA PHE A 35 18.30 -50.56 -6.61
C PHE A 35 18.33 -49.03 -6.58
N LYS A 36 18.61 -48.40 -7.73
CA LYS A 36 18.55 -46.93 -7.85
C LYS A 36 17.16 -46.39 -7.52
N TYR A 37 16.08 -46.98 -8.04
CA TYR A 37 14.71 -46.53 -7.75
C TYR A 37 14.31 -46.77 -6.30
N LYS A 38 14.75 -47.83 -5.65
CA LYS A 38 14.50 -48.09 -4.23
C LYS A 38 15.12 -47.04 -3.31
N ILE A 39 16.17 -46.33 -3.74
CA ILE A 39 16.81 -45.25 -2.98
C ILE A 39 16.28 -43.88 -3.41
N ILE A 40 16.13 -43.66 -4.71
CA ILE A 40 15.76 -42.35 -5.24
C ILE A 40 14.30 -41.98 -4.89
N ILE A 41 13.37 -42.91 -4.99
CA ILE A 41 11.94 -42.65 -4.70
C ILE A 41 11.73 -42.21 -3.25
N PRO A 42 12.27 -42.86 -2.22
CA PRO A 42 12.17 -42.38 -0.83
C PRO A 42 12.80 -41.01 -0.61
N ILE A 43 13.92 -40.72 -1.29
CA ILE A 43 14.58 -39.40 -1.18
C ILE A 43 13.68 -38.29 -1.78
N ILE A 44 13.12 -38.52 -2.97
CA ILE A 44 12.21 -37.60 -3.62
C ILE A 44 10.96 -37.38 -2.71
N PHE A 45 10.41 -38.45 -2.15
CA PHE A 45 9.24 -38.37 -1.26
C PHE A 45 9.57 -37.58 0.02
N PHE A 46 10.76 -37.79 0.59
CA PHE A 46 11.22 -37.03 1.76
C PHE A 46 11.43 -35.55 1.45
N ILE A 47 11.99 -35.22 0.29
CA ILE A 47 12.12 -33.82 -0.18
C ILE A 47 10.76 -33.20 -0.36
N LEU A 48 9.80 -33.91 -0.97
CA LEU A 48 8.43 -33.41 -1.13
C LEU A 48 7.76 -33.13 0.23
N ILE A 49 7.95 -34.02 1.21
CA ILE A 49 7.43 -33.80 2.58
C ILE A 49 8.05 -32.54 3.19
N ILE A 50 9.37 -32.35 3.07
CA ILE A 50 10.05 -31.15 3.58
C ILE A 50 9.52 -29.90 2.88
N VAL A 51 9.36 -29.92 1.57
CA VAL A 51 8.81 -28.81 0.77
C VAL A 51 7.37 -28.52 1.18
N CYS A 52 6.53 -29.54 1.32
CA CYS A 52 5.15 -29.37 1.80
C CYS A 52 5.09 -28.83 3.23
N TYR A 53 5.97 -29.31 4.12
CA TYR A 53 6.07 -28.80 5.48
C TYR A 53 6.54 -27.34 5.51
N TYR A 54 7.56 -27.01 4.70
CA TYR A 54 8.07 -25.64 4.55
C TYR A 54 6.99 -24.69 4.01
N ILE A 55 6.28 -25.08 2.96
CA ILE A 55 5.15 -24.32 2.39
C ILE A 55 4.04 -24.17 3.44
N SER A 56 3.65 -25.24 4.13
CA SER A 56 2.61 -25.20 5.16
C SER A 56 3.03 -24.32 6.35
N PHE A 57 4.28 -24.37 6.77
CA PHE A 57 4.82 -23.57 7.85
C PHE A 57 4.85 -22.07 7.47
N HIS A 58 5.34 -21.74 6.26
CA HIS A 58 5.33 -20.36 5.75
C HIS A 58 3.91 -19.85 5.52
N TYR A 59 3.02 -20.70 4.97
CA TYR A 59 1.62 -20.31 4.78
C TYR A 59 0.90 -20.01 6.11
N LYS A 60 1.11 -20.83 7.14
CA LYS A 60 0.57 -20.57 8.49
C LYS A 60 1.18 -19.33 9.16
N LYS A 61 2.47 -19.04 8.90
CA LYS A 61 3.17 -17.90 9.51
C LYS A 61 2.68 -16.56 8.94
N ASN A 62 2.07 -16.56 7.76
CA ASN A 62 1.64 -15.35 7.05
C ASN A 62 0.13 -15.09 7.09
N ILE A 63 -0.65 -15.88 7.83
CA ILE A 63 -2.08 -15.58 8.03
C ILE A 63 -2.21 -14.41 8.99
N LYS A 64 -2.49 -13.23 8.42
CA LYS A 64 -2.73 -12.00 9.19
C LYS A 64 -4.16 -11.97 9.70
N ASN A 65 -4.32 -11.55 10.97
CA ASN A 65 -5.62 -11.30 11.56
C ASN A 65 -5.79 -9.78 11.82
N VAL A 66 -7.01 -9.28 11.79
CA VAL A 66 -7.36 -7.87 12.03
C VAL A 66 -6.76 -7.35 13.35
N PHE A 67 -6.72 -8.20 14.39
CA PHE A 67 -6.29 -7.84 15.75
C PHE A 67 -4.86 -8.29 16.10
N ASP A 68 -4.06 -8.71 15.11
CA ASP A 68 -2.66 -8.99 15.36
C ASP A 68 -1.89 -7.70 15.61
N GLU A 69 -1.06 -7.71 16.66
CA GLU A 69 -0.05 -6.68 16.85
C GLU A 69 0.95 -6.68 15.70
N THR A 70 1.42 -5.51 15.34
CA THR A 70 2.34 -5.33 14.20
C THR A 70 3.23 -4.12 14.43
N THR A 71 4.12 -3.85 13.47
CA THR A 71 5.07 -2.74 13.60
C THR A 71 5.21 -2.01 12.26
N ILE A 72 5.21 -0.66 12.31
CA ILE A 72 5.67 0.20 11.21
C ILE A 72 6.88 0.95 11.75
N LYS A 73 8.06 0.73 11.17
CA LYS A 73 9.33 1.25 11.73
C LYS A 73 9.45 0.90 13.23
N ASN A 74 9.46 1.94 14.08
CA ASN A 74 9.55 1.87 15.53
C ASN A 74 8.19 1.89 16.25
N LEU A 75 7.08 2.06 15.52
CA LEU A 75 5.75 2.16 16.10
C LEU A 75 5.13 0.77 16.25
N LYS A 76 4.83 0.38 17.49
CA LYS A 76 4.13 -0.88 17.81
C LYS A 76 2.63 -0.67 17.77
N LEU A 77 1.99 -1.22 16.77
CA LEU A 77 0.55 -1.12 16.54
C LEU A 77 -0.19 -2.27 17.23
N LYS A 78 -1.25 -1.97 17.96
CA LYS A 78 -2.07 -2.94 18.70
C LYS A 78 -3.00 -3.78 17.83
N ASN A 79 -3.18 -3.42 16.56
CA ASN A 79 -3.94 -4.14 15.55
C ASN A 79 -3.67 -3.56 14.15
N ARG A 80 -4.33 -4.08 13.12
CA ARG A 80 -4.16 -3.70 11.72
C ARG A 80 -5.25 -2.75 11.20
N VAL A 81 -5.94 -2.00 12.09
CA VAL A 81 -7.05 -1.11 11.73
C VAL A 81 -6.71 0.34 11.97
N PHE A 82 -6.89 1.16 10.94
CA PHE A 82 -6.67 2.61 10.96
C PHE A 82 -7.99 3.37 10.86
N LEU A 83 -8.01 4.58 11.44
CA LEU A 83 -8.96 5.61 11.06
C LEU A 83 -8.36 6.39 9.89
N GLY A 84 -8.98 6.30 8.71
CA GLY A 84 -8.57 7.04 7.51
C GLY A 84 -9.05 8.50 7.52
N PRO A 85 -8.51 9.34 6.63
CA PRO A 85 -8.80 10.77 6.57
C PRO A 85 -10.29 11.06 6.38
N ILE A 86 -10.94 11.62 7.39
CA ILE A 86 -12.37 11.94 7.35
C ILE A 86 -12.78 13.08 8.31
N THR A 87 -12.01 13.34 9.35
CA THR A 87 -12.32 14.36 10.35
C THR A 87 -11.07 14.81 11.11
N HIS A 88 -11.05 16.04 11.56
CA HIS A 88 -10.10 16.59 12.53
C HIS A 88 -10.79 17.04 13.82
N ASN A 89 -12.08 16.73 13.99
CA ASN A 89 -12.83 17.05 15.18
C ASN A 89 -12.37 16.17 16.36
N ILE A 90 -11.82 16.81 17.39
CA ILE A 90 -11.20 16.16 18.56
C ILE A 90 -12.19 15.22 19.26
N GLU A 91 -13.44 15.67 19.50
CA GLU A 91 -14.44 14.86 20.20
C GLU A 91 -14.83 13.60 19.43
N LYS A 92 -14.97 13.71 18.09
CA LYS A 92 -15.25 12.56 17.23
C LYS A 92 -14.08 11.57 17.25
N ILE A 93 -12.86 12.07 17.11
CA ILE A 93 -11.63 11.24 17.13
C ILE A 93 -11.47 10.58 18.51
N GLU A 94 -11.64 11.29 19.62
CA GLU A 94 -11.56 10.73 20.96
C GLU A 94 -12.56 9.57 21.16
N LYS A 95 -13.80 9.72 20.67
CA LYS A 95 -14.81 8.65 20.72
C LYS A 95 -14.37 7.41 19.96
N ILE A 96 -13.62 7.56 18.87
CA ILE A 96 -13.14 6.44 18.03
C ILE A 96 -11.90 5.77 18.65
N VAL A 97 -10.87 6.56 19.03
CA VAL A 97 -9.58 5.99 19.46
C VAL A 97 -9.65 5.23 20.78
N LYS A 98 -10.58 5.60 21.69
CA LYS A 98 -10.82 4.83 22.93
C LYS A 98 -11.33 3.40 22.66
N ASN A 99 -11.76 3.10 21.44
CA ASN A 99 -12.31 1.80 21.03
C ASN A 99 -11.31 0.98 20.20
N ASN A 100 -10.05 1.05 20.54
CA ASN A 100 -8.99 0.16 20.04
C ASN A 100 -8.54 0.41 18.58
N ILE A 101 -8.50 1.66 18.12
CA ILE A 101 -7.86 2.04 16.86
C ILE A 101 -6.34 2.13 17.06
N SER A 102 -5.54 1.58 16.16
CA SER A 102 -4.08 1.61 16.22
C SER A 102 -3.48 2.92 15.76
N LEU A 103 -3.99 3.44 14.64
CA LEU A 103 -3.46 4.63 13.99
C LEU A 103 -4.59 5.48 13.42
N VAL A 104 -4.45 6.78 13.56
CA VAL A 104 -5.34 7.80 13.01
C VAL A 104 -4.61 8.56 11.92
N VAL A 105 -5.24 8.69 10.74
CA VAL A 105 -4.87 9.71 9.76
C VAL A 105 -5.92 10.81 9.83
N THR A 106 -5.49 12.06 10.03
CA THR A 106 -6.43 13.19 10.17
C THR A 106 -7.09 13.52 8.84
N ASP A 107 -8.14 14.32 8.86
CA ASP A 107 -8.59 15.02 7.67
C ASP A 107 -7.49 15.92 7.10
N GLY A 108 -7.59 16.29 5.82
CA GLY A 108 -6.55 17.03 5.10
C GLY A 108 -6.24 18.39 5.70
N ALA A 109 -5.03 18.57 6.19
CA ALA A 109 -4.51 19.84 6.69
C ALA A 109 -3.91 20.66 5.54
N PHE A 110 -4.42 21.86 5.30
CA PHE A 110 -3.97 22.75 4.23
C PHE A 110 -2.54 23.23 4.46
N VAL A 111 -1.66 23.00 3.46
CA VAL A 111 -0.21 23.28 3.59
C VAL A 111 0.22 24.68 3.20
N GLY A 112 -0.51 25.38 2.31
CA GLY A 112 -0.22 26.76 1.92
C GLY A 112 -0.75 27.11 0.52
N ASP A 113 -0.84 28.42 0.27
CA ASP A 113 -1.24 29.06 -1.02
C ASP A 113 -2.55 28.50 -1.61
N PHE A 114 -3.56 28.39 -0.79
CA PHE A 114 -4.88 27.84 -1.11
C PHE A 114 -5.98 28.86 -0.87
N SER A 115 -7.12 28.68 -1.55
CA SER A 115 -8.34 29.40 -1.18
C SER A 115 -9.26 28.50 -0.36
N ILE A 116 -9.81 29.08 0.69
CA ILE A 116 -10.85 28.46 1.52
C ILE A 116 -12.16 28.63 0.78
N SER A 117 -12.65 27.58 0.14
CA SER A 117 -13.97 27.65 -0.46
C SER A 117 -15.04 27.53 0.63
N ASN A 118 -16.16 28.25 0.46
CA ASN A 118 -17.35 28.13 1.33
C ASN A 118 -18.02 26.73 1.26
N LEU A 119 -17.38 25.77 0.58
CA LEU A 119 -17.86 24.40 0.42
C LEU A 119 -17.49 23.50 1.61
N GLN A 120 -16.66 23.96 2.55
CA GLN A 120 -16.33 23.19 3.75
C GLN A 120 -17.30 23.56 4.88
N PRO A 121 -18.05 22.59 5.41
CA PRO A 121 -19.01 22.84 6.50
C PRO A 121 -18.35 23.08 7.87
N GLU A 122 -17.07 22.75 8.00
CA GLU A 122 -16.29 22.95 9.24
C GLU A 122 -15.14 23.94 9.00
N LYS A 123 -14.58 24.50 10.08
CA LYS A 123 -13.40 25.37 10.04
C LYS A 123 -12.27 24.62 9.28
N PRO A 124 -11.59 25.26 8.31
CA PRO A 124 -10.49 24.61 7.59
C PRO A 124 -9.39 24.15 8.55
N PHE A 125 -8.97 22.90 8.42
CA PHE A 125 -7.83 22.38 9.15
C PHE A 125 -6.55 22.86 8.48
N ARG A 126 -5.69 23.57 9.20
CA ARG A 126 -4.56 24.32 8.64
C ARG A 126 -3.25 23.98 9.31
N ILE A 127 -2.17 23.98 8.51
CA ILE A 127 -0.77 23.79 8.96
C ILE A 127 0.22 24.70 8.19
N ASP A 128 -0.31 25.67 7.45
CA ASP A 128 0.47 26.59 6.63
C ASP A 128 1.24 27.67 7.45
N ASP A 129 0.95 27.79 8.76
CA ASP A 129 1.58 28.76 9.64
C ASP A 129 1.86 28.15 11.03
N ASP A 130 2.93 28.60 11.70
CA ASP A 130 3.34 28.10 13.03
C ASP A 130 2.28 28.33 14.12
N LYS A 131 1.40 29.33 13.95
CA LYS A 131 0.27 29.60 14.89
C LYS A 131 -0.71 28.44 15.03
N TYR A 132 -0.77 27.52 14.05
CA TYR A 132 -1.63 26.34 14.08
C TYR A 132 -1.03 25.15 14.83
N ILE A 133 0.27 25.19 15.17
CA ILE A 133 0.97 24.07 15.85
C ILE A 133 0.26 23.72 17.16
N LYS A 134 -0.19 24.71 17.94
CA LYS A 134 -0.88 24.45 19.20
C LYS A 134 -2.20 23.70 18.99
N GLU A 135 -3.00 24.11 18.01
CA GLU A 135 -4.30 23.51 17.70
C GLU A 135 -4.15 22.04 17.26
N ILE A 136 -3.20 21.76 16.35
CA ILE A 136 -2.99 20.39 15.89
C ILE A 136 -2.35 19.50 16.97
N LYS A 137 -1.53 20.06 17.87
CA LYS A 137 -0.95 19.34 19.00
C LYS A 137 -2.02 18.78 19.95
N GLU A 138 -3.07 19.54 20.24
CA GLU A 138 -4.16 19.11 21.11
C GLU A 138 -4.79 17.80 20.60
N LEU A 139 -4.90 17.65 19.28
CA LEU A 139 -5.40 16.42 18.66
C LEU A 139 -4.42 15.25 18.83
N ALA A 140 -3.11 15.48 18.65
CA ALA A 140 -2.09 14.44 18.85
C ALA A 140 -2.08 13.96 20.32
N ASP A 141 -2.13 14.88 21.27
CA ASP A 141 -2.17 14.56 22.71
C ASP A 141 -3.38 13.69 23.07
N VAL A 142 -4.56 13.97 22.48
CA VAL A 142 -5.76 13.14 22.69
C VAL A 142 -5.60 11.75 22.13
N VAL A 143 -5.03 11.59 20.94
CA VAL A 143 -4.82 10.26 20.32
C VAL A 143 -3.81 9.44 21.13
N HIS A 144 -2.69 10.05 21.55
CA HIS A 144 -1.66 9.39 22.34
C HIS A 144 -2.15 8.95 23.73
N LYS A 145 -3.08 9.67 24.36
CA LYS A 145 -3.73 9.28 25.62
C LYS A 145 -4.33 7.87 25.58
N TYR A 146 -4.73 7.39 24.39
CA TYR A 146 -5.33 6.07 24.19
C TYR A 146 -4.35 5.04 23.59
N ASN A 147 -3.03 5.30 23.65
CA ASN A 147 -2.00 4.44 23.07
C ASN A 147 -2.24 4.16 21.56
N SER A 148 -2.65 5.18 20.83
CA SER A 148 -2.80 5.19 19.38
C SER A 148 -1.81 6.16 18.78
N TYR A 149 -1.44 5.94 17.51
CA TYR A 149 -0.55 6.84 16.78
C TYR A 149 -1.34 7.74 15.83
N ILE A 150 -0.73 8.84 15.40
CA ILE A 150 -1.40 9.83 14.56
C ILE A 150 -0.49 10.33 13.44
N LEU A 151 -1.02 10.33 12.21
CA LEU A 151 -0.42 10.98 11.04
C LEU A 151 -1.24 12.20 10.65
N LEU A 152 -0.56 13.30 10.29
CA LEU A 152 -1.20 14.49 9.74
C LEU A 152 -1.31 14.35 8.21
N ASP A 153 -2.51 14.35 7.65
CA ASP A 153 -2.72 14.34 6.21
C ASP A 153 -2.44 15.73 5.63
N LEU A 154 -1.40 15.84 4.80
CA LEU A 154 -0.95 17.08 4.16
C LEU A 154 -1.65 17.27 2.83
N PHE A 155 -2.42 18.33 2.73
CA PHE A 155 -3.41 18.52 1.67
C PHE A 155 -3.25 19.86 0.94
N HIS A 156 -3.38 19.82 -0.38
CA HIS A 156 -3.61 21.00 -1.23
C HIS A 156 -4.70 20.71 -2.25
N PRO A 157 -5.79 21.51 -2.30
CA PRO A 157 -6.97 21.19 -3.10
C PRO A 157 -6.72 21.12 -4.60
N GLY A 158 -5.79 21.92 -5.14
CA GLY A 158 -5.58 21.97 -6.59
C GLY A 158 -6.83 22.40 -7.35
N LEU A 159 -7.31 21.53 -8.25
CA LEU A 159 -8.56 21.76 -9.01
C LEU A 159 -9.83 21.54 -8.18
N MET A 160 -9.72 20.96 -6.98
CA MET A 160 -10.81 20.69 -6.05
C MET A 160 -11.13 21.93 -5.17
N THR A 161 -11.26 23.10 -5.79
CA THR A 161 -11.61 24.36 -5.12
C THR A 161 -12.61 25.16 -5.96
N ALA A 162 -13.42 26.00 -5.30
CA ALA A 162 -14.36 26.91 -5.94
C ALA A 162 -13.80 28.31 -6.13
N ASP A 163 -12.64 28.64 -5.56
CA ASP A 163 -12.04 29.98 -5.51
C ASP A 163 -10.57 29.99 -5.94
N LYS A 164 -10.01 31.19 -6.19
CA LYS A 164 -8.60 31.39 -6.50
C LYS A 164 -7.77 31.57 -5.21
N PRO A 165 -6.46 31.20 -5.22
CA PRO A 165 -5.69 30.68 -6.33
C PRO A 165 -5.97 29.21 -6.65
N ILE A 166 -5.87 28.80 -7.92
CA ILE A 166 -6.04 27.41 -8.39
C ILE A 166 -4.75 26.96 -9.05
N TYR A 167 -4.16 25.90 -8.53
CA TYR A 167 -2.94 25.29 -9.04
C TYR A 167 -3.23 23.93 -9.66
N SER A 168 -2.56 23.62 -10.77
CA SER A 168 -2.63 22.31 -11.42
C SER A 168 -1.41 22.09 -12.31
N PRO A 169 -1.07 20.84 -12.66
CA PRO A 169 0.08 20.57 -13.54
C PRO A 169 -0.09 21.18 -14.93
N SER A 170 -1.31 21.23 -15.46
CA SER A 170 -1.67 21.87 -16.74
C SER A 170 -2.93 22.69 -16.57
N ALA A 171 -3.10 23.76 -17.37
CA ALA A 171 -4.27 24.60 -17.27
C ALA A 171 -5.57 23.81 -17.47
N ASP A 172 -6.48 23.87 -16.49
CA ASP A 172 -7.75 23.17 -16.50
C ASP A 172 -8.82 23.94 -15.71
N LYS A 173 -10.08 23.49 -15.80
CA LYS A 173 -11.19 24.09 -15.05
C LYS A 173 -11.28 23.49 -13.65
N SER A 174 -11.67 24.32 -12.68
CA SER A 174 -12.04 23.83 -11.35
C SER A 174 -13.20 22.82 -11.45
N PHE A 175 -13.18 21.82 -10.59
CA PHE A 175 -14.28 20.84 -10.51
C PHE A 175 -15.55 21.44 -9.94
N PHE A 176 -15.45 22.40 -9.04
CA PHE A 176 -16.59 23.01 -8.36
C PHE A 176 -17.08 24.31 -9.02
N ASN A 177 -16.21 25.01 -9.76
CA ASN A 177 -16.58 26.24 -10.47
C ASN A 177 -15.99 26.24 -11.87
N LYS A 178 -16.77 25.79 -12.85
CA LYS A 178 -16.33 25.64 -14.25
C LYS A 178 -15.99 26.96 -14.94
N ASN A 179 -16.33 28.12 -14.35
CA ASN A 179 -15.93 29.44 -14.83
C ASN A 179 -14.51 29.80 -14.43
N LEU A 180 -13.96 29.13 -13.42
CA LEU A 180 -12.58 29.32 -12.98
C LEU A 180 -11.64 28.34 -13.68
N LYS A 181 -10.53 28.87 -14.16
CA LYS A 181 -9.43 28.08 -14.74
C LYS A 181 -8.16 28.28 -13.92
N SER A 182 -7.43 27.19 -13.71
CA SER A 182 -6.07 27.22 -13.21
C SER A 182 -5.11 27.72 -14.29
N LYS A 183 -3.93 28.19 -13.85
CA LYS A 183 -2.75 28.25 -14.71
C LYS A 183 -1.97 26.94 -14.56
N ALA A 184 -1.27 26.54 -15.63
CA ALA A 184 -0.26 25.51 -15.51
C ALA A 184 0.85 26.02 -14.55
N MET A 185 1.20 25.22 -13.56
CA MET A 185 2.28 25.56 -12.63
C MET A 185 3.61 25.72 -13.39
N THR A 186 4.32 26.79 -13.09
CA THR A 186 5.73 26.95 -13.50
C THR A 186 6.61 26.03 -12.64
N LYS A 187 7.90 25.94 -12.97
CA LYS A 187 8.86 25.20 -12.15
C LYS A 187 9.03 25.84 -10.77
N GLU A 188 9.02 27.17 -10.72
CA GLU A 188 9.06 27.94 -9.47
C GLU A 188 7.83 27.68 -8.60
N ASP A 189 6.64 27.57 -9.20
CA ASP A 189 5.41 27.21 -8.49
C ASP A 189 5.51 25.79 -7.89
N ILE A 190 6.05 24.84 -8.64
CA ILE A 190 6.28 23.46 -8.18
C ILE A 190 7.23 23.46 -6.98
N LEU A 191 8.39 24.09 -7.08
CA LEU A 191 9.38 24.16 -6.00
C LEU A 191 8.82 24.84 -4.75
N ARG A 192 8.05 25.92 -4.91
CA ARG A 192 7.37 26.61 -3.81
C ARG A 192 6.35 25.71 -3.13
N MET A 193 5.57 24.96 -3.91
CA MET A 193 4.58 24.04 -3.38
C MET A 193 5.22 22.88 -2.61
N GLU A 194 6.31 22.32 -3.12
CA GLU A 194 7.09 21.32 -2.39
C GLU A 194 7.60 21.85 -1.04
N ASP A 195 8.06 23.11 -0.99
CA ASP A 195 8.49 23.72 0.28
C ASP A 195 7.32 23.86 1.26
N TYR A 196 6.11 24.18 0.82
CA TYR A 196 4.94 24.21 1.70
C TYR A 196 4.68 22.85 2.37
N PHE A 197 4.78 21.74 1.63
CA PHE A 197 4.67 20.40 2.19
C PHE A 197 5.79 20.12 3.21
N VAL A 198 7.01 20.54 2.92
CA VAL A 198 8.16 20.40 3.85
C VAL A 198 7.95 21.19 5.13
N GLN A 199 7.52 22.45 5.07
CA GLN A 199 7.26 23.26 6.24
C GLN A 199 6.10 22.71 7.07
N ALA A 200 5.06 22.20 6.41
CA ALA A 200 3.94 21.52 7.06
C ALA A 200 4.40 20.27 7.82
N ALA A 201 5.24 19.44 7.23
CA ALA A 201 5.80 18.26 7.89
C ALA A 201 6.66 18.62 9.11
N LYS A 202 7.47 19.68 9.03
CA LYS A 202 8.24 20.20 10.18
C LYS A 202 7.32 20.66 11.32
N ARG A 203 6.19 21.31 11.00
CA ARG A 203 5.19 21.74 12.00
C ARG A 203 4.50 20.53 12.62
N ALA A 204 4.15 19.51 11.84
CA ALA A 204 3.61 18.25 12.35
C ALA A 204 4.56 17.61 13.36
N LYS A 205 5.86 17.54 13.04
CA LYS A 205 6.89 17.04 13.97
C LYS A 205 6.95 17.86 15.26
N LYS A 206 6.94 19.19 15.17
CA LYS A 206 6.91 20.08 16.34
C LYS A 206 5.65 19.88 17.19
N ALA A 207 4.53 19.52 16.57
CA ALA A 207 3.26 19.24 17.25
C ALA A 207 3.19 17.85 17.87
N GLY A 208 4.22 17.00 17.69
CA GLY A 208 4.29 15.66 18.27
C GLY A 208 3.55 14.58 17.48
N TYR A 209 3.29 14.79 16.19
CA TYR A 209 2.75 13.74 15.32
C TYR A 209 3.79 12.66 15.07
N ASP A 210 3.35 11.40 14.98
CA ASP A 210 4.19 10.24 14.69
C ASP A 210 4.61 10.16 13.22
N GLY A 211 3.91 10.89 12.36
CA GLY A 211 4.19 10.95 10.93
C GLY A 211 3.26 11.91 10.18
N ILE A 212 3.39 11.84 8.86
CA ILE A 212 2.52 12.56 7.92
C ILE A 212 2.00 11.61 6.84
N GLU A 213 0.88 11.98 6.22
CA GLU A 213 0.42 11.41 4.97
C GLU A 213 0.39 12.50 3.90
N ILE A 214 0.94 12.21 2.70
CA ILE A 214 0.83 13.12 1.55
C ILE A 214 -0.45 12.76 0.81
N HIS A 215 -1.39 13.70 0.74
CA HIS A 215 -2.66 13.51 0.05
C HIS A 215 -2.50 13.55 -1.47
N GLY A 216 -2.12 12.43 -2.04
CA GLY A 216 -1.95 12.23 -3.49
C GLY A 216 -3.14 11.51 -4.14
N ALA A 217 -4.36 11.69 -3.62
CA ALA A 217 -5.58 11.08 -4.14
C ALA A 217 -6.71 12.11 -4.36
N HIS A 218 -7.85 11.67 -4.88
CA HIS A 218 -9.10 12.44 -5.02
C HIS A 218 -9.00 13.66 -5.92
N LEU A 219 -8.18 13.63 -6.96
CA LEU A 219 -7.97 14.72 -7.92
C LEU A 219 -7.48 16.03 -7.29
N THR A 220 -6.87 15.96 -6.12
CA THR A 220 -6.19 17.08 -5.46
C THR A 220 -4.94 17.50 -6.23
N LEU A 221 -4.21 18.50 -5.75
CA LEU A 221 -3.03 18.98 -6.50
C LEU A 221 -2.04 17.86 -6.79
N VAL A 222 -1.61 17.13 -5.76
CA VAL A 222 -0.60 16.06 -5.90
C VAL A 222 -1.13 14.93 -6.80
N SER A 223 -2.37 14.49 -6.58
CA SER A 223 -3.05 13.48 -7.40
C SER A 223 -3.10 13.87 -8.88
N SER A 224 -3.40 15.12 -9.18
CA SER A 224 -3.53 15.60 -10.57
C SER A 224 -2.24 15.50 -11.38
N PHE A 225 -1.05 15.49 -10.72
CA PHE A 225 0.23 15.27 -11.40
C PHE A 225 0.37 13.84 -11.93
N SER A 226 -0.22 12.85 -11.27
CA SER A 226 -0.16 11.44 -11.68
C SER A 226 -1.13 11.08 -12.80
N SER A 227 -2.12 11.93 -13.08
CA SER A 227 -3.15 11.70 -14.10
C SER A 227 -2.68 12.10 -15.51
N ILE A 228 -2.82 11.20 -16.49
CA ILE A 228 -2.57 11.53 -17.91
C ILE A 228 -3.58 12.55 -18.46
N LYS A 229 -4.77 12.64 -17.87
CA LYS A 229 -5.84 13.56 -18.27
C LYS A 229 -5.57 14.99 -17.81
N TYR A 230 -5.13 15.17 -16.57
CA TYR A 230 -4.92 16.48 -15.96
C TYR A 230 -3.48 16.96 -16.05
N ASN A 231 -2.50 16.05 -16.21
CA ASN A 231 -1.11 16.37 -16.44
C ASN A 231 -0.71 16.13 -17.91
N ARG A 232 -0.83 17.16 -18.71
CA ARG A 232 -0.45 17.21 -20.13
C ARG A 232 0.88 17.93 -20.37
N ARG A 233 1.73 17.98 -19.33
CA ARG A 233 3.07 18.57 -19.41
C ARG A 233 3.99 17.74 -20.31
N THR A 234 4.95 18.41 -20.92
CA THR A 234 5.99 17.82 -21.77
C THR A 234 7.40 18.00 -21.23
N ASP A 235 7.50 18.54 -19.99
CA ASP A 235 8.76 18.68 -19.26
C ASP A 235 8.98 17.49 -18.31
N GLU A 236 9.97 17.63 -17.42
CA GLU A 236 10.36 16.59 -16.45
C GLU A 236 9.29 16.21 -15.42
N TYR A 237 8.12 16.87 -15.39
CA TYR A 237 6.98 16.57 -14.52
C TYR A 237 5.80 15.94 -15.29
N GLY A 238 5.97 15.58 -16.58
CA GLY A 238 4.93 15.01 -17.43
C GLY A 238 5.47 14.22 -18.62
N GLY A 239 4.63 13.85 -19.57
CA GLY A 239 5.00 13.11 -20.77
C GLY A 239 4.97 11.58 -20.59
N ASN A 240 5.54 11.05 -19.52
CA ASN A 240 5.50 9.61 -19.17
C ASN A 240 5.16 9.40 -17.69
N ASP A 241 4.98 8.16 -17.26
CA ASP A 241 4.50 7.83 -15.89
C ASP A 241 5.58 8.11 -14.83
N GLU A 242 6.85 7.91 -15.13
CA GLU A 242 7.97 8.25 -14.25
C GLU A 242 8.00 9.75 -13.97
N ASN A 243 7.89 10.58 -15.00
CA ASN A 243 7.85 12.03 -14.87
C ASN A 243 6.59 12.50 -14.12
N ARG A 244 5.43 11.87 -14.34
CA ARG A 244 4.20 12.19 -13.60
C ARG A 244 4.30 11.85 -12.12
N SER A 245 5.15 10.91 -11.73
CA SER A 245 5.42 10.56 -10.34
C SER A 245 6.38 11.54 -9.65
N LYS A 246 7.12 12.37 -10.42
CA LYS A 246 8.25 13.16 -9.93
C LYS A 246 7.86 14.13 -8.83
N PHE A 247 6.73 14.83 -8.96
CA PHE A 247 6.32 15.84 -7.99
C PHE A 247 6.14 15.26 -6.58
N ILE A 248 5.37 14.19 -6.43
CA ILE A 248 5.19 13.55 -5.11
C ILE A 248 6.49 12.93 -4.59
N VAL A 249 7.32 12.36 -5.48
CA VAL A 249 8.63 11.77 -5.12
C VAL A 249 9.58 12.83 -4.57
N GLU A 250 9.60 14.03 -5.16
CA GLU A 250 10.42 15.15 -4.68
C GLU A 250 9.91 15.67 -3.32
N ILE A 251 8.61 15.79 -3.12
CA ILE A 251 8.00 16.11 -1.83
C ILE A 251 8.44 15.08 -0.76
N VAL A 252 8.32 13.78 -1.03
CA VAL A 252 8.72 12.72 -0.08
C VAL A 252 10.21 12.86 0.29
N LYS A 253 11.09 12.98 -0.70
CA LYS A 253 12.54 13.09 -0.46
C LYS A 253 12.91 14.32 0.38
N LYS A 254 12.31 15.48 0.06
CA LYS A 254 12.54 16.73 0.79
C LYS A 254 12.00 16.66 2.22
N ILE A 255 10.81 16.09 2.41
CA ILE A 255 10.25 15.86 3.75
C ILE A 255 11.17 14.94 4.55
N LYS A 256 11.56 13.78 3.99
CA LYS A 256 12.47 12.83 4.68
C LYS A 256 13.77 13.48 5.11
N GLN A 257 14.37 14.27 4.23
CA GLN A 257 15.56 15.04 4.55
C GLN A 257 15.35 16.07 5.68
N ALA A 258 14.14 16.68 5.74
CA ALA A 258 13.83 17.73 6.69
C ALA A 258 13.41 17.25 8.07
N VAL A 259 12.72 16.10 8.16
CA VAL A 259 12.17 15.55 9.42
C VAL A 259 12.98 14.37 9.96
N GLY A 260 13.86 13.77 9.14
CA GLY A 260 14.66 12.60 9.53
C GLY A 260 13.86 11.29 9.52
N ASP A 261 14.47 10.24 10.10
CA ASP A 261 13.91 8.89 10.05
C ASP A 261 12.92 8.58 11.20
N ASP A 262 12.75 9.47 12.15
CA ASP A 262 11.86 9.25 13.32
C ASP A 262 10.38 9.31 12.97
N MET A 263 10.02 10.04 11.90
CA MET A 263 8.65 10.17 11.45
C MET A 263 8.27 9.14 10.40
N ILE A 264 7.04 8.65 10.45
CA ILE A 264 6.42 7.88 9.36
C ILE A 264 6.09 8.82 8.21
N ILE A 265 6.44 8.43 7.00
CA ILE A 265 6.01 9.11 5.77
C ILE A 265 5.07 8.18 5.01
N SER A 266 3.79 8.52 5.02
CA SER A 266 2.74 7.85 4.25
C SER A 266 2.44 8.62 2.97
N ALA A 267 1.99 7.91 1.95
CA ALA A 267 1.40 8.51 0.76
C ALA A 267 0.04 7.86 0.46
N LYS A 268 -0.99 8.69 0.34
CA LYS A 268 -2.29 8.26 -0.17
C LYS A 268 -2.34 8.50 -1.66
N ILE A 269 -2.69 7.46 -2.45
CA ILE A 269 -2.72 7.55 -3.92
C ILE A 269 -4.03 7.05 -4.49
N ASP A 270 -4.34 7.50 -5.72
CA ASP A 270 -5.49 6.99 -6.46
C ASP A 270 -5.20 5.60 -7.03
N SER A 271 -6.19 4.70 -6.95
CA SER A 271 -6.25 3.44 -7.68
C SER A 271 -6.46 3.68 -9.18
N VAL A 272 -6.46 2.62 -9.95
CA VAL A 272 -6.78 2.67 -11.38
C VAL A 272 -8.18 3.26 -11.60
N ASP A 273 -8.27 4.31 -12.42
CA ASP A 273 -9.51 4.96 -12.84
C ASP A 273 -9.29 5.68 -14.18
N GLU A 274 -9.53 4.98 -15.28
CA GLU A 274 -9.25 5.47 -16.62
C GLU A 274 -10.09 6.70 -17.01
N GLU A 275 -11.28 6.85 -16.44
CA GLU A 275 -12.12 8.03 -16.65
C GLU A 275 -11.41 9.31 -16.20
N TYR A 276 -10.65 9.22 -15.10
CA TYR A 276 -9.87 10.32 -14.55
C TYR A 276 -8.39 10.30 -14.95
N GLY A 277 -8.01 9.36 -15.84
CA GLY A 277 -6.66 9.27 -16.38
C GLY A 277 -5.63 8.62 -15.45
N PHE A 278 -6.06 7.76 -14.56
CA PHE A 278 -5.21 6.91 -13.71
C PHE A 278 -5.13 5.51 -14.32
N THR A 279 -4.08 5.27 -15.10
CA THR A 279 -3.83 3.98 -15.76
C THR A 279 -3.19 2.97 -14.81
N GLU A 280 -3.35 1.67 -15.10
CA GLU A 280 -2.68 0.62 -14.32
C GLU A 280 -1.15 0.76 -14.33
N ASN A 281 -0.55 1.04 -15.48
CA ASN A 281 0.89 1.25 -15.58
C ASN A 281 1.36 2.45 -14.76
N GLY A 282 0.63 3.59 -14.85
CA GLY A 282 0.90 4.78 -14.04
C GLY A 282 0.80 4.51 -12.54
N PHE A 283 -0.22 3.79 -12.10
CA PHE A 283 -0.42 3.40 -10.71
C PHE A 283 0.73 2.53 -10.17
N LEU A 284 1.14 1.48 -10.90
CA LEU A 284 2.23 0.61 -10.49
C LEU A 284 3.59 1.32 -10.55
N THR A 285 3.81 2.19 -11.53
CA THR A 285 5.02 3.02 -11.67
C THR A 285 5.14 4.00 -10.49
N LEU A 286 4.04 4.67 -10.13
CA LEU A 286 3.98 5.57 -8.97
C LEU A 286 4.30 4.84 -7.67
N GLY A 287 3.70 3.67 -7.43
CA GLY A 287 3.97 2.87 -6.23
C GLY A 287 5.45 2.51 -6.08
N LYS A 288 6.08 2.01 -7.16
CA LYS A 288 7.52 1.70 -7.17
C LYS A 288 8.39 2.95 -6.94
N ALA A 289 8.00 4.07 -7.52
CA ALA A 289 8.73 5.34 -7.35
C ALA A 289 8.64 5.86 -5.91
N LEU A 290 7.48 5.71 -5.26
CA LEU A 290 7.26 6.05 -3.86
C LEU A 290 8.08 5.14 -2.92
N GLU A 291 8.05 3.82 -3.09
CA GLU A 291 8.90 2.90 -2.33
C GLU A 291 10.37 3.28 -2.45
N LYS A 292 10.88 3.50 -3.67
CA LYS A 292 12.26 3.93 -3.93
C LYS A 292 12.59 5.30 -3.30
N SER A 293 11.61 6.19 -3.13
CA SER A 293 11.80 7.50 -2.51
C SER A 293 11.90 7.43 -0.98
N GLY A 294 11.54 6.29 -0.38
CA GLY A 294 11.60 6.04 1.05
C GLY A 294 10.32 6.35 1.81
N VAL A 295 9.17 6.21 1.16
CA VAL A 295 7.85 6.15 1.83
C VAL A 295 7.78 4.89 2.71
N ASP A 296 7.19 5.01 3.88
CA ASP A 296 7.08 3.92 4.85
C ASP A 296 5.82 3.09 4.70
N LEU A 297 4.74 3.68 4.13
CA LEU A 297 3.51 2.96 3.75
C LEU A 297 2.74 3.73 2.66
N ILE A 298 1.87 3.01 1.93
CA ILE A 298 0.98 3.60 0.92
C ILE A 298 -0.45 3.22 1.24
N GLU A 299 -1.36 4.23 1.31
CA GLU A 299 -2.80 4.02 1.37
C GLU A 299 -3.41 4.16 -0.04
N VAL A 300 -4.15 3.16 -0.51
CA VAL A 300 -4.76 3.15 -1.84
C VAL A 300 -6.24 3.52 -1.75
N SER A 301 -6.58 4.65 -2.36
CA SER A 301 -7.94 5.17 -2.48
C SER A 301 -8.33 5.32 -3.96
N GLY A 302 -9.18 6.26 -4.35
CA GLY A 302 -9.52 6.47 -5.76
C GLY A 302 -10.03 7.86 -6.05
N ALA A 303 -9.96 8.27 -7.30
CA ALA A 303 -10.35 9.59 -7.79
C ALA A 303 -11.78 9.97 -7.36
N ASN A 304 -12.69 8.99 -7.35
CA ASN A 304 -14.02 9.15 -6.79
C ASN A 304 -14.15 8.34 -5.48
N PRO A 305 -14.01 8.97 -4.29
CA PRO A 305 -14.12 8.28 -3.01
C PRO A 305 -15.56 7.92 -2.63
N VAL A 306 -16.55 8.43 -3.35
CA VAL A 306 -17.98 8.17 -3.11
C VAL A 306 -18.50 7.21 -4.19
N ARG A 307 -18.33 5.91 -3.95
CA ARG A 307 -18.85 4.87 -4.84
C ARG A 307 -20.16 4.28 -4.31
N LYS A 308 -21.01 3.81 -5.24
CA LYS A 308 -22.27 3.11 -4.93
C LYS A 308 -22.10 1.60 -4.87
N ASP A 309 -20.92 1.09 -5.20
CA ASP A 309 -20.60 -0.32 -5.27
C ASP A 309 -20.68 -0.99 -3.89
N LYS A 310 -20.87 -2.29 -3.86
CA LYS A 310 -20.87 -3.09 -2.64
C LYS A 310 -19.46 -3.62 -2.38
N GLY A 311 -18.95 -3.43 -1.17
CA GLY A 311 -17.70 -4.04 -0.70
C GLY A 311 -16.48 -3.14 -0.79
N PRO A 312 -15.28 -3.70 -0.56
CA PRO A 312 -14.02 -2.96 -0.62
C PRO A 312 -13.70 -2.52 -2.05
N TYR A 313 -13.86 -1.23 -2.33
CA TYR A 313 -13.83 -0.68 -3.69
C TYR A 313 -12.48 -0.84 -4.39
N PHE A 314 -11.39 -0.70 -3.64
CA PHE A 314 -10.04 -0.62 -4.18
C PHE A 314 -9.20 -1.87 -3.89
N PHE A 315 -9.82 -2.95 -3.40
CA PHE A 315 -9.12 -4.17 -2.98
C PHE A 315 -8.24 -4.77 -4.07
N ASN A 316 -8.77 -4.92 -5.29
CA ASN A 316 -8.03 -5.57 -6.38
C ASN A 316 -6.77 -4.77 -6.77
N ASP A 317 -6.86 -3.45 -6.88
CA ASP A 317 -5.71 -2.61 -7.22
C ASP A 317 -4.73 -2.53 -6.04
N THR A 318 -5.24 -2.39 -4.82
CA THR A 318 -4.43 -2.43 -3.60
C THR A 318 -3.65 -3.74 -3.51
N LYS A 319 -4.29 -4.87 -3.82
CA LYS A 319 -3.64 -6.19 -3.84
C LYS A 319 -2.53 -6.26 -4.89
N LYS A 320 -2.76 -5.79 -6.12
CA LYS A 320 -1.73 -5.75 -7.17
C LYS A 320 -0.49 -4.98 -6.70
N LEU A 321 -0.70 -3.85 -6.04
CA LEU A 321 0.39 -3.03 -5.51
C LEU A 321 1.13 -3.75 -4.37
N ALA A 322 0.39 -4.35 -3.44
CA ALA A 322 0.95 -5.08 -2.31
C ALA A 322 1.74 -6.34 -2.74
N ASP A 323 1.40 -6.92 -3.89
CA ASP A 323 2.09 -8.11 -4.42
C ASP A 323 3.46 -7.76 -5.03
N ILE A 324 3.75 -6.50 -5.34
CA ILE A 324 5.00 -6.07 -6.01
C ILE A 324 5.90 -5.17 -5.16
N LEU A 325 5.41 -4.61 -4.06
CA LEU A 325 6.17 -3.73 -3.17
C LEU A 325 6.53 -4.47 -1.87
N ASN A 326 7.62 -4.02 -1.23
CA ASN A 326 8.09 -4.57 0.05
C ASN A 326 7.67 -3.71 1.26
N ILE A 327 7.09 -2.54 1.02
CA ILE A 327 6.55 -1.66 2.08
C ILE A 327 5.09 -2.01 2.37
N PRO A 328 4.61 -1.74 3.60
CA PRO A 328 3.21 -1.96 3.97
C PRO A 328 2.23 -1.19 3.08
N ILE A 329 1.16 -1.86 2.66
CA ILE A 329 0.07 -1.25 1.88
C ILE A 329 -1.22 -1.28 2.70
N VAL A 330 -1.97 -0.18 2.66
CA VAL A 330 -3.23 0.03 3.36
C VAL A 330 -4.38 0.02 2.35
N CYS A 331 -5.40 -0.79 2.59
CA CYS A 331 -6.63 -0.79 1.81
C CYS A 331 -7.70 0.05 2.50
N ILE A 332 -8.24 1.06 1.81
CA ILE A 332 -9.37 1.86 2.28
C ILE A 332 -10.55 1.75 1.32
N GLY A 333 -11.73 2.13 1.77
CA GLY A 333 -12.94 2.34 0.97
C GLY A 333 -13.86 1.15 0.90
N GLY A 334 -15.08 1.33 1.43
CA GLY A 334 -16.17 0.34 1.37
C GLY A 334 -16.04 -0.84 2.32
N ILE A 335 -15.07 -0.85 3.23
CA ILE A 335 -14.91 -1.88 4.27
C ILE A 335 -15.91 -1.58 5.39
N LYS A 336 -16.85 -2.51 5.66
CA LYS A 336 -18.00 -2.30 6.57
C LYS A 336 -18.11 -3.34 7.66
N SER A 337 -17.43 -4.49 7.53
CA SER A 337 -17.54 -5.58 8.50
C SER A 337 -16.18 -6.20 8.79
N TYR A 338 -16.13 -6.95 9.93
CA TYR A 338 -14.96 -7.74 10.29
C TYR A 338 -14.57 -8.74 9.21
N GLU A 339 -15.56 -9.44 8.62
CA GLU A 339 -15.35 -10.47 7.61
C GLU A 339 -14.68 -9.88 6.36
N GLN A 340 -15.04 -8.65 5.96
CA GLN A 340 -14.41 -7.97 4.83
C GLN A 340 -12.96 -7.58 5.16
N ALA A 341 -12.69 -7.04 6.34
CA ALA A 341 -11.36 -6.69 6.80
C ALA A 341 -10.46 -7.93 6.91
N ASP A 342 -10.96 -8.99 7.52
CA ASP A 342 -10.28 -10.27 7.70
C ASP A 342 -9.99 -10.96 6.35
N TYR A 343 -10.97 -10.93 5.43
CA TYR A 343 -10.79 -11.43 4.07
C TYR A 343 -9.66 -10.73 3.32
N ILE A 344 -9.61 -9.39 3.38
CA ILE A 344 -8.55 -8.58 2.73
C ILE A 344 -7.18 -9.02 3.25
N LEU A 345 -7.01 -9.08 4.58
CA LEU A 345 -5.73 -9.39 5.20
C LEU A 345 -5.28 -10.83 4.96
N LYS A 346 -6.22 -11.80 4.99
CA LYS A 346 -5.91 -13.23 4.79
C LYS A 346 -5.65 -13.61 3.34
N ASN A 347 -6.23 -12.88 2.38
CA ASN A 347 -6.19 -13.26 0.96
C ASN A 347 -5.29 -12.35 0.11
N SER A 348 -4.42 -11.56 0.75
CA SER A 348 -3.49 -10.68 0.05
C SER A 348 -2.25 -10.35 0.89
N ASN A 349 -1.29 -9.66 0.27
CA ASN A 349 -0.12 -9.09 0.94
C ASN A 349 -0.41 -7.70 1.55
N ILE A 350 -1.67 -7.24 1.55
CA ILE A 350 -2.09 -6.00 2.22
C ILE A 350 -1.84 -6.14 3.73
N GLU A 351 -1.24 -5.11 4.35
CA GLU A 351 -0.87 -5.15 5.76
C GLU A 351 -1.90 -4.52 6.70
N TYR A 352 -2.65 -3.52 6.20
CA TYR A 352 -3.58 -2.75 7.01
C TYR A 352 -4.88 -2.48 6.26
N VAL A 353 -5.95 -2.29 7.03
CA VAL A 353 -7.23 -1.79 6.55
C VAL A 353 -7.55 -0.45 7.21
N SER A 354 -8.13 0.47 6.43
CA SER A 354 -8.48 1.81 6.88
C SER A 354 -9.97 2.04 6.72
N LEU A 355 -10.63 2.49 7.81
CA LEU A 355 -12.04 2.81 7.85
C LEU A 355 -12.23 4.30 8.09
N SER A 356 -13.23 4.91 7.46
CA SER A 356 -13.53 6.33 7.64
C SER A 356 -14.99 6.52 8.05
N ARG A 357 -15.91 6.53 7.08
CA ARG A 357 -17.34 6.79 7.31
C ARG A 357 -18.02 5.83 8.28
N GLU A 358 -17.60 4.57 8.29
CA GLU A 358 -18.18 3.58 9.20
C GLU A 358 -17.82 3.86 10.66
N LEU A 359 -16.59 4.34 10.93
CA LEU A 359 -16.17 4.76 12.27
C LEU A 359 -16.85 6.05 12.74
N LEU A 360 -17.20 6.97 11.83
CA LEU A 360 -18.01 8.14 12.20
C LEU A 360 -19.45 7.78 12.54
N LYS A 361 -20.03 6.76 11.88
CA LYS A 361 -21.39 6.27 12.14
C LYS A 361 -21.45 5.47 13.43
N ASP A 362 -20.47 4.60 13.65
CA ASP A 362 -20.36 3.72 14.80
C ASP A 362 -18.93 3.72 15.35
N PRO A 363 -18.61 4.64 16.27
CA PRO A 363 -17.27 4.71 16.89
C PRO A 363 -16.85 3.42 17.62
N ASP A 364 -17.80 2.57 18.01
CA ASP A 364 -17.55 1.34 18.75
C ASP A 364 -17.37 0.12 17.83
N ILE A 365 -17.40 0.28 16.51
CA ILE A 365 -17.42 -0.85 15.56
C ILE A 365 -16.23 -1.81 15.75
N ILE A 366 -15.03 -1.30 16.01
CA ILE A 366 -13.83 -2.14 16.20
C ILE A 366 -13.91 -2.91 17.51
N LYS A 367 -14.41 -2.30 18.58
CA LYS A 367 -14.67 -2.98 19.85
C LYS A 367 -15.72 -4.09 19.67
N LYS A 368 -16.78 -3.84 18.91
CA LYS A 368 -17.80 -4.85 18.57
C LYS A 368 -17.21 -6.00 17.78
N TRP A 369 -16.35 -5.73 16.80
CA TRP A 369 -15.62 -6.77 16.06
C TRP A 369 -14.76 -7.64 16.97
N TYR A 370 -14.07 -7.02 17.94
CA TYR A 370 -13.23 -7.73 18.90
C TYR A 370 -14.04 -8.66 19.84
N LEU A 371 -15.21 -8.21 20.29
CA LEU A 371 -16.07 -8.98 21.21
C LEU A 371 -16.87 -10.11 20.53
N ASN A 372 -17.10 -10.01 19.23
CA ASN A 372 -17.90 -10.98 18.44
C ASN A 372 -17.03 -11.95 17.61
N LYS A 373 -15.75 -12.04 17.91
CA LYS A 373 -14.73 -12.85 17.23
C LYS A 373 -14.85 -14.34 17.52
#